data_d8c757192ac4908c697a63ef2d46b3be
#
_entry.id   d8c757192ac4908c697a63ef2d46b3be
#
_cell.length_a   1.000
_cell.length_b   1.000
_cell.length_c   1.000
_cell.angle_alpha   90.00
_cell.angle_beta   90.00
_cell.angle_gamma   90.00
#
_symmetry.space_group_name_H-M   'P 1'
#
loop_
_entity.id
_entity.type
_entity.pdbx_description
1 polymer ?
#
loop_
_entity_poly.entity_id
_entity_poly.type
_entity_poly.pdbx_seq_one_letter_code
_entity_poly.pdbx_strand_id
1 'polypeptide(L)'
;IMKIAGNDILIQSLINEGVEYIFGYPGGAALHIYDSIFNQKEMQHILVRHEQGATHAADGYARATGKPGVVLVTSGPGATNAITGIATA
;
A
#
# COMPACT_ATOMS: atom_id res chain seq x y z
N ILE A 1 16.76 -19.84 -15.60
CA ILE A 1 16.20 -19.48 -14.29
C ILE A 1 15.85 -18.00 -14.32
N MET A 2 14.58 -17.70 -14.13
CA MET A 2 14.15 -16.31 -14.04
C MET A 2 14.37 -15.80 -12.62
N LYS A 3 15.05 -14.67 -12.53
CA LYS A 3 15.14 -13.93 -11.25
C LYS A 3 14.04 -12.91 -11.23
N ILE A 4 13.23 -12.93 -10.16
CA ILE A 4 12.15 -11.97 -9.93
C ILE A 4 12.59 -11.06 -8.80
N ALA A 5 12.50 -9.76 -9.01
CA ALA A 5 12.83 -8.78 -7.97
C ALA A 5 11.87 -8.90 -6.78
N GLY A 6 12.38 -8.66 -5.57
CA GLY A 6 11.57 -8.75 -4.35
C GLY A 6 10.36 -7.85 -4.35
N ASN A 7 10.46 -6.64 -4.94
CA ASN A 7 9.33 -5.72 -5.09
C ASN A 7 8.22 -6.30 -5.97
N ASP A 8 8.56 -7.01 -7.05
CA ASP A 8 7.58 -7.65 -7.91
C ASP A 8 6.92 -8.84 -7.21
N ILE A 9 7.68 -9.61 -6.43
CA ILE A 9 7.14 -10.71 -5.63
C ILE A 9 6.13 -10.18 -4.62
N LEU A 10 6.43 -9.08 -3.93
CA LEU A 10 5.53 -8.47 -2.97
C LEU A 10 4.20 -8.09 -3.63
N ILE A 11 4.25 -7.38 -4.75
CA ILE A 11 3.06 -6.94 -5.46
C ILE A 11 2.26 -8.13 -5.99
N GLN A 12 2.92 -9.12 -6.56
CA GLN A 12 2.24 -10.32 -7.04
C GLN A 12 1.58 -11.09 -5.89
N SER A 13 2.21 -11.14 -4.72
CA SER A 13 1.64 -11.79 -3.53
C SER A 13 0.39 -11.06 -3.08
N LEU A 14 0.37 -9.74 -3.07
CA LEU A 14 -0.82 -8.95 -2.73
C LEU A 14 -1.96 -9.21 -3.72
N ILE A 15 -1.66 -9.25 -5.01
CA ILE A 15 -2.66 -9.56 -6.03
C ILE A 15 -3.23 -10.95 -5.81
N ASN A 16 -2.38 -11.94 -5.53
CA ASN A 16 -2.81 -13.32 -5.29
C ASN A 16 -3.69 -13.45 -4.03
N GLU A 17 -3.51 -12.58 -3.05
CA GLU A 17 -4.36 -12.53 -1.85
C GLU A 17 -5.68 -11.79 -2.08
N GLY A 18 -5.94 -11.32 -3.28
CA GLY A 18 -7.18 -10.64 -3.63
C GLY A 18 -7.20 -9.15 -3.31
N VAL A 19 -6.05 -8.53 -3.09
CA VAL A 19 -5.95 -7.10 -2.82
C VAL A 19 -6.26 -6.32 -4.11
N GLU A 20 -7.29 -5.48 -4.06
CA GLU A 20 -7.71 -4.67 -5.22
C GLU A 20 -7.19 -3.23 -5.14
N TYR A 21 -7.01 -2.71 -3.93
CA TYR A 21 -6.61 -1.32 -3.71
C TYR A 21 -5.47 -1.24 -2.72
N ILE A 22 -4.55 -0.34 -2.98
CA ILE A 22 -3.49 0.01 -2.04
C ILE A 22 -3.50 1.53 -1.86
N PHE A 23 -3.55 1.98 -0.62
CA PHE A 23 -3.56 3.41 -0.29
C PHE A 23 -2.15 3.82 0.09
N GLY A 24 -1.64 4.89 -0.51
CA GLY A 24 -0.28 5.23 -0.22
C GLY A 24 0.17 6.60 -0.64
N TYR A 25 1.37 6.95 -0.17
CA TYR A 25 2.08 8.17 -0.51
C TYR A 25 3.52 7.82 -0.86
N PRO A 26 4.00 8.16 -2.07
CA PRO A 26 5.34 7.77 -2.52
C PRO A 26 6.46 8.39 -1.69
N GLY A 27 7.58 7.67 -1.61
CA GLY A 27 8.78 8.16 -0.99
C GLY A 27 9.99 7.35 -1.43
N GLY A 28 11.20 7.85 -1.16
CA GLY A 28 12.44 7.27 -1.68
C GLY A 28 12.64 5.82 -1.35
N ALA A 29 12.35 5.41 -0.10
CA ALA A 29 12.54 4.03 0.34
C ALA A 29 11.58 3.04 -0.32
N ALA A 30 10.46 3.53 -0.87
CA ALA A 30 9.44 2.69 -1.49
C ALA A 30 9.42 2.76 -3.02
N LEU A 31 10.40 3.42 -3.66
CA LEU A 31 10.40 3.65 -5.11
C LEU A 31 10.30 2.37 -5.94
N HIS A 32 11.05 1.35 -5.58
CA HIS A 32 11.02 0.08 -6.33
C HIS A 32 9.67 -0.62 -6.21
N ILE A 33 9.02 -0.52 -5.06
CA ILE A 33 7.68 -1.07 -4.85
C ILE A 33 6.67 -0.31 -5.71
N TYR A 34 6.75 1.01 -5.75
CA TYR A 34 5.89 1.82 -6.62
C TYR A 34 6.09 1.52 -8.10
N ASP A 35 7.32 1.27 -8.52
CA ASP A 35 7.61 0.88 -9.89
C ASP A 35 6.86 -0.42 -10.25
N SER A 36 6.88 -1.41 -9.36
CA SER A 36 6.13 -2.65 -9.55
C SER A 36 4.62 -2.42 -9.58
N ILE A 37 4.09 -1.51 -8.77
CA ILE A 37 2.66 -1.16 -8.79
C ILE A 37 2.26 -0.61 -10.15
N PHE A 38 3.05 0.29 -10.71
CA PHE A 38 2.73 0.94 -11.99
C PHE A 38 2.87 0.00 -13.19
N ASN A 39 3.57 -1.13 -13.05
CA ASN A 39 3.77 -2.10 -14.12
C ASN A 39 2.69 -3.20 -14.17
N GLN A 40 1.61 -3.07 -13.40
CA GLN A 40 0.50 -4.02 -13.39
C GLN A 40 -0.84 -3.25 -13.36
N LYS A 41 -1.93 -3.93 -13.71
CA LYS A 41 -3.25 -3.30 -13.84
C LYS A 41 -4.34 -3.93 -12.95
N GLU A 42 -4.01 -4.98 -12.22
CA GLU A 42 -4.99 -5.72 -11.41
C GLU A 42 -5.26 -5.07 -10.07
N MET A 43 -4.29 -4.34 -9.54
CA MET A 43 -4.40 -3.63 -8.26
C MET A 43 -4.26 -2.14 -8.50
N GLN A 44 -5.16 -1.35 -7.94
CA GLN A 44 -5.17 0.10 -8.11
C GLN A 44 -4.51 0.79 -6.92
N HIS A 45 -3.70 1.80 -7.21
CA HIS A 45 -3.11 2.65 -6.20
C HIS A 45 -3.96 3.91 -6.02
N ILE A 46 -4.35 4.17 -4.79
CA ILE A 46 -5.07 5.39 -4.41
C ILE A 46 -4.07 6.32 -3.75
N LEU A 47 -3.72 7.39 -4.45
CA LEU A 47 -2.78 8.38 -3.94
C LEU A 47 -3.44 9.26 -2.89
N VAL A 48 -2.79 9.38 -1.74
CA VAL A 48 -3.21 10.30 -0.68
C VAL A 48 -2.22 11.47 -0.59
N ARG A 49 -2.59 12.51 0.14
CA ARG A 49 -1.72 13.68 0.35
C ARG A 49 -1.01 13.66 1.70
N HIS A 50 -1.37 12.73 2.56
CA HIS A 50 -0.76 12.54 3.87
C HIS A 50 -0.95 11.08 4.27
N GLU A 51 0.04 10.49 4.89
CA GLU A 51 0.03 9.07 5.25
C GLU A 51 -1.09 8.73 6.25
N GLN A 52 -1.44 9.67 7.12
CA GLN A 52 -2.58 9.52 8.02
C GLN A 52 -3.88 9.30 7.24
N GLY A 53 -4.06 10.02 6.14
CA GLY A 53 -5.19 9.82 5.23
C GLY A 53 -5.23 8.43 4.63
N ALA A 54 -4.06 7.85 4.30
CA ALA A 54 -3.97 6.50 3.78
C ALA A 54 -4.46 5.47 4.80
N THR A 55 -4.01 5.57 6.05
CA THR A 55 -4.39 4.61 7.09
C THR A 55 -5.87 4.75 7.47
N HIS A 56 -6.41 5.96 7.53
CA HIS A 56 -7.84 6.15 7.76
C HIS A 56 -8.67 5.62 6.59
N ALA A 57 -8.23 5.82 5.35
CA ALA A 57 -8.92 5.27 4.17
C ALA A 57 -8.92 3.74 4.19
N ALA A 58 -7.79 3.14 4.53
CA ALA A 58 -7.67 1.68 4.63
C ALA A 58 -8.57 1.12 5.75
N ASP A 59 -8.64 1.80 6.89
CA ASP A 59 -9.54 1.42 7.98
C ASP A 59 -11.00 1.46 7.53
N GLY A 60 -11.42 2.55 6.88
CA GLY A 60 -12.77 2.66 6.32
C GLY A 60 -13.08 1.59 5.28
N TYR A 61 -12.13 1.31 4.41
CA TYR A 61 -12.26 0.24 3.43
C TYR A 61 -12.48 -1.12 4.09
N ALA A 62 -11.68 -1.44 5.11
CA ALA A 62 -11.79 -2.70 5.83
C ALA A 62 -13.15 -2.83 6.54
N ARG A 63 -13.61 -1.75 7.17
CA ARG A 63 -14.91 -1.72 7.85
C ARG A 63 -16.07 -1.89 6.88
N ALA A 64 -15.97 -1.29 5.70
CA ALA A 64 -17.04 -1.32 4.69
C ALA A 64 -17.09 -2.66 3.95
N THR A 65 -15.95 -3.29 3.70
CA THR A 65 -15.87 -4.47 2.82
C THR A 65 -15.64 -5.78 3.55
N GLY A 66 -15.15 -5.74 4.79
CA GLY A 66 -14.68 -6.93 5.50
C GLY A 66 -13.34 -7.47 5.00
N LYS A 67 -12.68 -6.74 4.10
CA LYS A 67 -11.37 -7.12 3.55
C LYS A 67 -10.27 -6.28 4.19
N PRO A 68 -9.03 -6.79 4.31
CA PRO A 68 -7.92 -5.99 4.82
C PRO A 68 -7.69 -4.75 3.96
N GLY A 69 -7.46 -3.61 4.60
CA GLY A 69 -6.98 -2.41 3.93
C GLY A 69 -5.46 -2.44 3.88
N VAL A 70 -4.88 -2.15 2.73
CA VAL A 70 -3.44 -2.20 2.52
C VAL A 70 -2.91 -0.78 2.31
N VAL A 71 -1.85 -0.44 3.03
CA VAL A 71 -1.23 0.88 3.00
C VAL A 71 0.25 0.73 2.68
N LEU A 72 0.77 1.62 1.84
CA LEU A 72 2.18 1.71 1.53
C LEU A 72 2.68 3.12 1.83
N VAL A 73 3.62 3.22 2.75
CA VAL A 73 4.26 4.49 3.12
C VAL A 73 5.77 4.32 3.14
N THR A 74 6.49 5.44 3.00
CA THR A 74 7.94 5.40 3.08
C THR A 74 8.41 5.34 4.55
N SER A 75 9.69 5.08 4.75
CA SER A 75 10.31 5.08 6.08
C SER A 75 10.34 6.49 6.69
N GLY A 76 10.65 6.56 7.98
CA GLY A 76 10.75 7.83 8.71
C GLY A 76 9.40 8.50 8.90
N PRO A 77 9.23 9.77 8.46
CA PRO A 77 7.98 10.50 8.66
C PRO A 77 6.77 9.83 8.00
N GLY A 78 6.97 9.08 6.92
CA GLY A 78 5.89 8.31 6.31
C GLY A 78 5.30 7.31 7.29
N ALA A 79 6.17 6.51 7.92
CA ALA A 79 5.74 5.52 8.90
C ALA A 79 5.14 6.18 10.16
N THR A 80 5.76 7.24 10.68
CA THR A 80 5.25 7.92 11.88
C THR A 80 3.92 8.60 11.63
N ASN A 81 3.72 9.19 10.47
CA ASN A 81 2.45 9.82 10.10
C ASN A 81 1.30 8.82 9.94
N ALA A 82 1.60 7.55 9.76
CA ALA A 82 0.59 6.50 9.63
C ALA A 82 0.03 6.02 10.99
N ILE A 83 0.69 6.32 12.09
CA ILE A 83 0.40 5.72 13.40
C ILE A 83 -1.00 6.03 13.90
N THR A 84 -1.49 7.27 13.73
CA THR A 84 -2.83 7.66 14.20
C THR A 84 -3.91 6.77 13.59
N GLY A 85 -3.86 6.54 12.28
CA GLY A 85 -4.82 5.67 11.61
C GLY A 85 -4.72 4.22 12.06
N ILE A 86 -3.50 3.73 12.29
CA ILE A 86 -3.26 2.39 12.81
C ILE A 86 -3.88 2.26 14.22
N ALA A 87 -3.68 3.25 15.06
CA ALA A 87 -4.24 3.24 16.43
C ALA A 87 -5.77 3.26 16.39
N THR A 88 -6.38 3.99 15.46
CA THR A 88 -7.84 4.03 15.29
C THR A 88 -8.39 2.67 14.83
N ALA A 89 -7.66 2.00 13.97
CA ALA A 89 -8.07 0.70 13.47
C ALA A 89 -8.00 -0.36 14.55
#